data_a602186f7d927c0c3fd5ca434d18627d
#
_entry.id   a602186f7d927c0c3fd5ca434d18627d
#
_cell.length_a   1.000
_cell.length_b   1.000
_cell.length_c   1.000
_cell.angle_alpha   90.00
_cell.angle_beta   90.00
_cell.angle_gamma   90.00
#
_symmetry.space_group_name_H-M   'P 1'
#
loop_
_entity.id
_entity.type
_entity.pdbx_description
1 polymer ?
#
loop_
_entity_poly.entity_id
_entity_poly.type
_entity_poly.pdbx_seq_one_letter_code
_entity_poly.pdbx_strand_id
1 'polypeptide(L)'
;MRVILSQANYYMKRVKEMLRLKKVKKIDNEVTAEFYIEDTSECGHIVIDINIMDIKEYSMPSGWENGFIYLAHARDSIIKMIEENNIVEERLVMWY
;
A
#
# COMPACT_ATOMS: atom_id res chain seq x y z
N MET A 1 -30.85 -2.12 17.45
CA MET A 1 -30.44 -1.98 17.24
C MET A 1 -30.21 -1.98 16.33
N ARG A 2 -30.26 -2.05 15.94
CA ARG A 2 -29.85 -2.20 15.30
C ARG A 2 -29.24 -1.96 14.73
N VAL A 3 -29.88 -1.54 14.35
CA VAL A 3 -28.60 -0.97 14.17
C VAL A 3 -27.48 -1.95 13.98
N ILE A 4 -27.66 -3.05 14.43
CA ILE A 4 -26.67 -4.07 14.36
C ILE A 4 -26.31 -4.42 12.93
N LEU A 5 -27.26 -4.40 12.06
CA LEU A 5 -27.02 -4.73 10.67
C LEU A 5 -26.08 -3.75 10.02
N SER A 6 -26.26 -2.49 10.33
CA SER A 6 -25.36 -1.49 9.81
C SER A 6 -23.95 -1.76 10.26
N GLN A 7 -23.81 -2.21 11.48
CA GLN A 7 -22.50 -2.48 12.03
C GLN A 7 -21.83 -3.62 11.31
N ALA A 8 -22.58 -4.61 10.92
CA ALA A 8 -22.01 -5.72 10.16
C ALA A 8 -21.40 -5.22 8.86
N ASN A 9 -22.07 -4.31 8.21
CA ASN A 9 -21.54 -3.76 6.98
C ASN A 9 -20.30 -2.95 7.21
N TYR A 10 -20.22 -2.26 8.33
CA TYR A 10 -19.01 -1.57 8.68
C TYR A 10 -17.85 -2.50 8.79
N TYR A 11 -18.03 -3.60 9.47
CA TYR A 11 -16.94 -4.54 9.65
C TYR A 11 -16.43 -5.04 8.33
N MET A 12 -17.32 -5.31 7.42
CA MET A 12 -16.89 -5.76 6.11
C MET A 12 -16.03 -4.73 5.42
N LYS A 13 -16.39 -3.47 5.54
CA LYS A 13 -15.61 -2.41 4.92
C LYS A 13 -14.24 -2.31 5.55
N ARG A 14 -14.18 -2.38 6.88
CA ARG A 14 -12.91 -2.25 7.55
C ARG A 14 -11.94 -3.34 7.18
N VAL A 15 -12.45 -4.55 7.08
CA VAL A 15 -11.62 -5.68 6.75
C VAL A 15 -10.92 -5.49 5.42
N LYS A 16 -11.49 -4.64 4.57
CA LYS A 16 -10.93 -4.40 3.25
C LYS A 16 -9.96 -3.24 3.19
N GLU A 17 -9.71 -2.57 4.30
CA GLU A 17 -8.75 -1.47 4.32
C GLU A 17 -7.35 -2.05 4.42
N MET A 18 -6.84 -2.52 3.29
CA MET A 18 -5.55 -3.18 3.23
C MET A 18 -4.98 -3.07 1.85
N LEU A 19 -3.66 -3.25 1.76
CA LEU A 19 -3.01 -3.44 0.48
C LEU A 19 -1.89 -4.45 0.64
N ARG A 20 -1.47 -5.01 -0.47
CA ARG A 20 -0.36 -5.97 -0.48
C ARG A 20 0.77 -5.39 -1.30
N LEU A 21 1.94 -5.32 -0.68
CA LEU A 21 3.17 -4.95 -1.38
C LEU A 21 3.83 -6.21 -1.88
N LYS A 22 4.22 -6.22 -3.15
CA LYS A 22 4.93 -7.35 -3.74
C LYS A 22 6.10 -6.86 -4.55
N LYS A 23 7.07 -7.75 -4.72
CA LYS A 23 8.27 -7.47 -5.51
C LYS A 23 8.96 -6.21 -5.02
N VAL A 24 8.99 -6.04 -3.72
CA VAL A 24 9.68 -4.91 -3.10
C VAL A 24 11.18 -5.18 -3.20
N LYS A 25 11.91 -4.24 -3.77
CA LYS A 25 13.36 -4.41 -3.86
C LYS A 25 14.04 -3.06 -3.93
N LYS A 26 15.26 -3.06 -3.40
CA LYS A 26 16.11 -1.88 -3.41
C LYS A 26 17.08 -1.99 -4.58
N ILE A 27 17.16 -0.95 -5.39
CA ILE A 27 18.10 -0.87 -6.51
C ILE A 27 18.77 0.49 -6.41
N ASP A 28 20.06 0.49 -6.08
CA ASP A 28 20.80 1.73 -5.86
C ASP A 28 20.13 2.55 -4.77
N ASN A 29 19.74 3.77 -5.05
CA ASN A 29 19.10 4.67 -4.09
C ASN A 29 17.59 4.70 -4.20
N GLU A 30 17.00 3.65 -4.74
CA GLU A 30 15.56 3.58 -4.93
C GLU A 30 15.01 2.26 -4.41
N VAL A 31 13.77 2.30 -3.95
CA VAL A 31 13.02 1.08 -3.63
C VAL A 31 11.81 1.05 -4.51
N THR A 32 11.63 -0.03 -5.25
CA THR A 32 10.49 -0.22 -6.14
C THR A 32 9.58 -1.31 -5.60
N ALA A 33 8.30 -1.22 -5.91
CA ALA A 33 7.33 -2.22 -5.48
C ALA A 33 6.09 -2.17 -6.35
N GLU A 34 5.38 -3.29 -6.37
CA GLU A 34 4.00 -3.35 -6.85
C GLU A 34 3.10 -3.29 -5.65
N PHE A 35 1.96 -2.60 -5.76
CA PHE A 35 0.98 -2.62 -4.69
C PHE A 35 -0.39 -2.99 -5.23
N TYR A 36 -1.08 -3.83 -4.48
CA TYR A 36 -2.40 -4.36 -4.84
C TYR A 36 -3.39 -3.87 -3.79
N ILE A 37 -4.39 -3.14 -4.25
CA ILE A 37 -5.39 -2.58 -3.35
C ILE A 37 -6.45 -3.64 -3.04
N GLU A 38 -6.64 -3.94 -1.76
CA GLU A 38 -7.67 -4.87 -1.31
C GLU A 38 -7.57 -6.20 -2.05
N ASP A 39 -8.64 -6.66 -2.63
CA ASP A 39 -8.68 -7.97 -3.30
C ASP A 39 -8.45 -7.90 -4.80
N THR A 40 -8.02 -6.75 -5.31
CA THR A 40 -7.89 -6.60 -6.75
C THR A 40 -6.67 -7.36 -7.28
N SER A 41 -6.74 -7.74 -8.54
CA SER A 41 -5.62 -8.38 -9.21
C SER A 41 -4.79 -7.38 -10.01
N GLU A 42 -5.30 -6.17 -10.20
CA GLU A 42 -4.55 -5.12 -10.86
C GLU A 42 -3.59 -4.48 -9.88
N CYS A 43 -2.42 -4.11 -10.32
CA CYS A 43 -1.46 -3.51 -9.41
C CYS A 43 -1.06 -2.11 -9.84
N GLY A 44 -0.71 -1.32 -8.83
CA GLY A 44 -0.02 -0.08 -9.06
C GLY A 44 1.47 -0.29 -8.85
N HIS A 45 2.23 0.73 -9.18
CA HIS A 45 3.69 0.71 -9.00
C HIS A 45 4.11 1.94 -8.23
N ILE A 46 5.14 1.79 -7.42
CA ILE A 46 5.66 2.89 -6.62
C ILE A 46 7.18 2.81 -6.60
N VAL A 47 7.82 3.95 -6.73
CA VAL A 47 9.27 4.07 -6.62
C VAL A 47 9.54 5.13 -5.56
N ILE A 48 10.28 4.74 -4.52
CA ILE A 48 10.69 5.65 -3.46
C ILE A 48 12.14 6.02 -3.68
N ASP A 49 12.44 7.31 -3.66
CA ASP A 49 13.81 7.82 -3.73
C ASP A 49 14.31 7.91 -2.29
N ILE A 50 15.34 7.13 -1.96
CA ILE A 50 15.87 7.07 -0.61
C ILE A 50 16.48 8.40 -0.19
N ASN A 51 17.05 9.13 -1.15
CA ASN A 51 17.70 10.40 -0.82
C ASN A 51 16.73 11.44 -0.29
N ILE A 52 15.49 11.44 -0.80
CA ILE A 52 14.49 12.42 -0.34
C ILE A 52 13.43 11.75 0.53
N MET A 53 13.45 10.42 0.63
CA MET A 53 12.50 9.65 1.42
C MET A 53 11.06 9.98 1.04
N ASP A 54 10.81 9.95 -0.26
CA ASP A 54 9.48 10.22 -0.78
C ASP A 54 9.32 9.58 -2.15
N ILE A 55 8.10 9.62 -2.67
CA ILE A 55 7.77 9.01 -3.95
C ILE A 55 8.45 9.77 -5.08
N LYS A 56 9.13 9.03 -5.93
CA LYS A 56 9.71 9.55 -7.16
C LYS A 56 8.77 9.34 -8.34
N GLU A 57 8.16 8.17 -8.41
CA GLU A 57 7.25 7.80 -9.48
C GLU A 57 6.18 6.87 -8.94
N TYR A 58 5.01 6.90 -9.55
CA TYR A 58 3.96 5.95 -9.20
C TYR A 58 2.98 5.81 -10.35
N SER A 59 2.25 4.70 -10.34
CA SER A 59 1.07 4.53 -11.18
C SER A 59 0.00 3.81 -10.37
N MET A 60 -1.24 4.27 -10.47
CA MET A 60 -2.34 3.68 -9.73
C MET A 60 -2.91 2.48 -10.48
N PRO A 61 -3.46 1.50 -9.76
CA PRO A 61 -4.13 0.39 -10.44
C PRO A 61 -5.36 0.88 -11.20
N SER A 62 -5.68 0.18 -12.27
CA SER A 62 -6.87 0.49 -13.05
C SER A 62 -8.10 0.44 -12.17
N GLY A 63 -8.95 1.45 -12.27
CA GLY A 63 -10.16 1.55 -11.46
C GLY A 63 -9.94 2.22 -10.12
N TRP A 64 -8.70 2.55 -9.77
CA TRP A 64 -8.38 3.14 -8.47
C TRP A 64 -7.61 4.43 -8.62
N GLU A 65 -7.87 5.17 -9.70
CA GLU A 65 -7.11 6.37 -9.99
C GLU A 65 -7.15 7.42 -8.89
N ASN A 66 -8.19 7.42 -8.08
CA ASN A 66 -8.31 8.35 -6.97
C ASN A 66 -8.01 7.73 -5.60
N GLY A 67 -7.43 6.54 -5.60
CA GLY A 67 -7.15 5.81 -4.37
C GLY A 67 -5.86 6.23 -3.69
N PHE A 68 -5.64 7.52 -3.53
CA PHE A 68 -4.37 8.02 -3.01
C PHE A 68 -4.08 7.64 -1.56
N ILE A 69 -5.10 7.28 -0.79
CA ILE A 69 -4.85 6.81 0.56
C ILE A 69 -4.08 5.49 0.55
N TYR A 70 -4.33 4.65 -0.44
CA TYR A 70 -3.58 3.40 -0.58
C TYR A 70 -2.15 3.67 -0.97
N LEU A 71 -1.95 4.62 -1.87
CA LEU A 71 -0.60 5.03 -2.26
C LEU A 71 0.17 5.55 -1.06
N ALA A 72 -0.48 6.37 -0.22
CA ALA A 72 0.16 6.91 0.97
C ALA A 72 0.56 5.80 1.94
N HIS A 73 -0.29 4.81 2.13
CA HIS A 73 0.07 3.69 3.02
C HIS A 73 1.18 2.84 2.43
N ALA A 74 1.20 2.66 1.11
CA ALA A 74 2.29 1.95 0.46
C ALA A 74 3.61 2.70 0.68
N ARG A 75 3.59 4.02 0.47
CA ARG A 75 4.77 4.84 0.69
C ARG A 75 5.28 4.71 2.12
N ASP A 76 4.37 4.89 3.08
CA ASP A 76 4.75 4.87 4.49
C ASP A 76 5.34 3.53 4.90
N SER A 77 4.78 2.44 4.39
CA SER A 77 5.29 1.12 4.69
C SER A 77 6.70 0.92 4.15
N ILE A 78 6.94 1.37 2.93
CA ILE A 78 8.26 1.24 2.31
C ILE A 78 9.27 2.12 3.04
N ILE A 79 8.89 3.35 3.39
CA ILE A 79 9.78 4.24 4.12
C ILE A 79 10.18 3.61 5.46
N LYS A 80 9.23 2.97 6.12
CA LYS A 80 9.53 2.28 7.37
C LYS A 80 10.53 1.15 7.15
N MET A 81 10.38 0.39 6.07
CA MET A 81 11.36 -0.65 5.74
C MET A 81 12.74 -0.05 5.55
N ILE A 82 12.84 1.10 4.89
CA ILE A 82 14.11 1.76 4.65
C ILE A 82 14.71 2.21 5.98
N GLU A 83 13.91 2.83 6.83
CA GLU A 83 14.39 3.33 8.11
C GLU A 83 14.86 2.21 9.01
N GLU A 84 14.20 1.06 8.94
CA GLU A 84 14.58 -0.10 9.75
C GLU A 84 15.66 -0.95 9.09
N ASN A 85 16.09 -0.55 7.89
CA ASN A 85 17.06 -1.29 7.11
C ASN A 85 16.62 -2.75 6.94
N ASN A 86 15.35 -2.95 6.62
CA ASN A 86 14.76 -4.27 6.53
C ASN A 86 13.78 -4.32 5.36
N ILE A 87 14.33 -4.44 4.16
CA ILE A 87 13.52 -4.53 2.94
C ILE A 87 13.06 -5.97 2.78
N VAL A 88 11.76 -6.17 2.85
CA VAL A 88 11.17 -7.50 2.64
C VAL A 88 10.47 -7.50 1.29
N GLU A 89 10.45 -8.65 0.65
CA GLU A 89 9.94 -8.77 -0.71
C GLU A 89 8.43 -8.57 -0.79
N GLU A 90 7.70 -9.00 0.24
CA GLU A 90 6.24 -8.88 0.29
C GLU A 90 5.81 -8.45 1.67
N ARG A 91 4.75 -7.67 1.72
CA ARG A 91 4.17 -7.26 3.00
C ARG A 91 2.69 -6.96 2.84
N LEU A 92 1.90 -7.45 3.81
CA LEU A 92 0.50 -7.06 3.93
C LEU A 92 0.43 -5.82 4.81
N VAL A 93 -0.19 -4.76 4.30
CA VAL A 93 -0.34 -3.50 5.02
C VAL A 93 -1.81 -3.31 5.33
N MET A 94 -2.13 -3.21 6.60
CA MET A 94 -3.52 -3.06 7.05
C MET A 94 -3.65 -1.85 7.95
N TRP A 95 -4.80 -1.22 7.88
CA TRP A 95 -5.13 -0.10 8.77
C TRP A 95 -6.64 -0.08 8.98
N TYR A 96 -7.05 0.59 10.06
CA TYR A 96 -8.46 0.67 10.43
C TYR A 96 -8.86 2.08 10.74
#